data_74ddf679acc706bcd4103d55fa0aedf4
#
_entry.id   74ddf679acc706bcd4103d55fa0aedf4
#
_cell.length_a   1.000
_cell.length_b   1.000
_cell.length_c   1.000
_cell.angle_alpha   90.00
_cell.angle_beta   90.00
_cell.angle_gamma   90.00
#
_symmetry.space_group_name_H-M   'P 1'
#
loop_
_entity.id
_entity.type
_entity.pdbx_description
1 polymer ?
#
loop_
_entity_poly.entity_id
_entity_poly.type
_entity_poly.pdbx_seq_one_letter_code
_entity_poly.pdbx_strand_id
1 'polypeptide(L)'
;WPLYLMLVMTGLGLLGSVLSRIFYGRLAREAQLCGTSDYPMLHYIRQKYSSYYKLGMRPGNTEALVKRYLALHRVGPLALYSWKEAGNFMMGAVMLTGLIRGIYRFQTTMQTDSALMDIGVGLVLALGLRLTGKIFSVERLQVITLNAICDYLENYLKSKLDGEYGYGPQTETPDHYARALKE
;
A
#
# COMPACT_ATOMS: atom_id res chain seq x y z
N TRP A 1 -5.93 -29.84 18.30
CA TRP A 1 -4.80 -29.24 17.55
C TRP A 1 -5.25 -28.30 16.43
N PRO A 2 -6.18 -28.64 15.54
CA PRO A 2 -6.51 -27.73 14.42
C PRO A 2 -7.24 -26.45 14.84
N LEU A 3 -7.99 -26.42 15.95
CA LEU A 3 -8.56 -25.20 16.51
C LEU A 3 -7.47 -24.21 16.94
N TYR A 4 -6.42 -24.70 17.59
CA TYR A 4 -5.28 -23.88 17.97
C TYR A 4 -4.57 -23.31 16.73
N LEU A 5 -4.43 -24.10 15.66
CA LEU A 5 -3.84 -23.64 14.41
C LEU A 5 -4.66 -22.49 13.80
N MET A 6 -6.00 -22.61 13.77
CA MET A 6 -6.87 -21.53 13.28
C MET A 6 -6.76 -20.27 14.14
N LEU A 7 -6.69 -20.38 15.46
CA LEU A 7 -6.50 -19.25 16.37
C LEU A 7 -5.15 -18.60 16.18
N VAL A 8 -4.06 -19.38 16.03
CA VAL A 8 -2.72 -18.85 15.77
C VAL A 8 -2.69 -18.12 14.43
N MET A 9 -3.23 -18.70 13.37
CA MET A 9 -3.31 -18.03 12.05
C MET A 9 -4.12 -16.73 12.12
N THR A 10 -5.24 -16.74 12.85
CA THR A 10 -6.05 -15.53 13.06
C THR A 10 -5.26 -14.48 13.82
N GLY A 11 -4.56 -14.86 14.88
CA GLY A 11 -3.69 -13.96 15.64
C GLY A 11 -2.58 -13.34 14.79
N LEU A 12 -1.91 -14.14 13.95
CA LEU A 12 -0.91 -13.64 13.01
C LEU A 12 -1.50 -12.69 11.97
N GLY A 13 -2.68 -12.97 11.45
CA GLY A 13 -3.39 -12.10 10.52
C GLY A 13 -3.77 -10.76 11.14
N LEU A 14 -4.23 -10.76 12.40
CA LEU A 14 -4.52 -9.55 13.17
C LEU A 14 -3.26 -8.74 13.43
N LEU A 15 -2.18 -9.37 13.87
CA LEU A 15 -0.88 -8.71 14.07
C LEU A 15 -0.37 -8.05 12.78
N GLY A 16 -0.45 -8.75 11.65
CA GLY A 16 -0.09 -8.20 10.34
C GLY A 16 -0.91 -6.96 9.98
N SER A 17 -2.22 -6.99 10.24
CA SER A 17 -3.11 -5.85 9.98
C SER A 17 -2.79 -4.64 10.87
N VAL A 18 -2.52 -4.87 12.16
CA VAL A 18 -2.14 -3.81 13.11
C VAL A 18 -0.79 -3.19 12.74
N LEU A 19 0.20 -4.02 12.44
CA LEU A 19 1.52 -3.56 12.02
C LEU A 19 1.44 -2.73 10.74
N SER A 20 0.69 -3.20 9.74
CA SER A 20 0.46 -2.45 8.50
C SER A 20 -0.12 -1.08 8.78
N ARG A 21 -1.13 -0.96 9.66
CA ARG A 21 -1.72 0.32 10.04
C ARG A 21 -0.71 1.26 10.70
N ILE A 22 0.12 0.73 11.61
CA ILE A 22 1.13 1.53 12.31
C ILE A 22 2.14 2.09 11.30
N PHE A 23 2.66 1.25 10.40
CA PHE A 23 3.65 1.66 9.41
C PHE A 23 3.10 2.66 8.40
N TYR A 24 1.92 2.38 7.81
CA TYR A 24 1.29 3.32 6.89
C TYR A 24 0.83 4.61 7.58
N GLY A 25 0.41 4.53 8.86
CA GLY A 25 0.05 5.71 9.64
C GLY A 25 1.25 6.62 9.92
N ARG A 26 2.41 6.05 10.25
CA ARG A 26 3.67 6.81 10.36
C ARG A 26 4.07 7.40 9.02
N LEU A 27 4.10 6.59 7.98
CA LEU A 27 4.47 7.04 6.64
C LEU A 27 3.56 8.16 6.13
N ALA A 28 2.25 8.08 6.38
CA ALA A 28 1.31 9.13 5.99
C ALA A 28 1.57 10.45 6.72
N ARG A 29 1.93 10.43 8.02
CA ARG A 29 2.31 11.63 8.76
C ARG A 29 3.60 12.25 8.23
N GLU A 30 4.62 11.44 8.00
CA GLU A 30 5.89 11.88 7.45
C GLU A 30 5.74 12.41 6.01
N ALA A 31 4.85 11.82 5.22
CA ALA A 31 4.55 12.28 3.86
C ALA A 31 3.90 13.66 3.84
N GLN A 32 3.06 14.01 4.83
CA GLN A 32 2.50 15.35 4.97
C GLN A 32 3.58 16.39 5.31
N LEU A 33 4.66 15.97 5.94
CA LEU A 33 5.82 16.80 6.28
C LEU A 33 6.99 16.56 5.30
N CYS A 34 6.71 16.18 4.06
CA CYS A 34 7.69 15.70 3.08
C CYS A 34 8.88 16.65 2.88
N GLY A 35 8.68 17.96 3.06
CA GLY A 35 9.75 18.97 2.93
C GLY A 35 10.80 18.90 4.04
N THR A 36 10.42 18.60 5.27
CA THR A 36 11.26 18.62 6.48
C THR A 36 11.51 17.23 7.06
N SER A 37 10.83 16.21 6.55
CA SER A 37 10.96 14.85 7.03
C SER A 37 12.32 14.24 6.69
N ASP A 38 12.98 13.66 7.70
CA ASP A 38 14.22 12.89 7.58
C ASP A 38 13.97 11.41 7.25
N TYR A 39 12.72 11.03 6.95
CA TYR A 39 12.39 9.64 6.63
C TYR A 39 13.16 9.18 5.39
N PRO A 40 13.99 8.11 5.49
CA PRO A 40 14.96 7.75 4.44
C PRO A 40 14.35 7.57 3.06
N MET A 41 13.12 7.02 3.00
CA MET A 41 12.41 6.83 1.75
C MET A 41 12.02 8.15 1.09
N LEU A 42 11.51 9.11 1.86
CA LEU A 42 11.11 10.42 1.34
C LEU A 42 12.32 11.20 0.87
N HIS A 43 13.43 11.13 1.63
CA HIS A 43 14.71 11.69 1.22
C HIS A 43 15.19 11.11 -0.12
N TYR A 44 15.11 9.78 -0.27
CA TYR A 44 15.51 9.10 -1.50
C TYR A 44 14.63 9.52 -2.70
N ILE A 45 13.31 9.61 -2.54
CA ILE A 45 12.39 10.06 -3.59
C ILE A 45 12.71 11.50 -4.01
N ARG A 46 12.92 12.41 -3.04
CA ARG A 46 13.31 13.81 -3.33
C ARG A 46 14.62 13.89 -4.10
N GLN A 47 15.64 13.17 -3.65
CA GLN A 47 16.94 13.12 -4.31
C GLN A 47 16.84 12.58 -5.73
N LYS A 48 16.07 11.51 -5.93
CA LYS A 48 15.88 10.89 -7.23
C LYS A 48 15.13 11.82 -8.19
N TYR A 49 14.08 12.47 -7.70
CA TYR A 49 13.32 13.45 -8.46
C TYR A 49 14.21 14.63 -8.90
N SER A 50 15.01 15.20 -7.98
CA SER A 50 15.98 16.25 -8.30
C SER A 50 17.05 15.79 -9.29
N SER A 51 17.47 14.52 -9.22
CA SER A 51 18.45 13.97 -10.16
C SER A 51 17.94 13.91 -11.59
N TYR A 52 16.65 13.64 -11.80
CA TYR A 52 16.04 13.71 -13.14
C TYR A 52 16.09 15.12 -13.70
N TYR A 53 15.82 16.14 -12.88
CA TYR A 53 15.93 17.53 -13.31
C TYR A 53 17.36 17.91 -13.66
N LYS A 54 18.37 17.49 -12.88
CA LYS A 54 19.79 17.71 -13.18
C LYS A 54 20.22 17.11 -14.53
N LEU A 55 19.58 16.03 -14.93
CA LEU A 55 19.83 15.36 -16.22
C LEU A 55 18.98 15.94 -17.36
N GLY A 56 18.23 17.02 -17.13
CA GLY A 56 17.35 17.62 -18.14
C GLY A 56 16.10 16.78 -18.45
N MET A 57 15.85 15.73 -17.66
CA MET A 57 14.70 14.86 -17.83
C MET A 57 13.57 15.27 -16.89
N ARG A 58 12.42 15.65 -17.44
CA ARG A 58 11.22 15.91 -16.65
C ARG A 58 10.49 14.59 -16.40
N PRO A 59 10.20 14.21 -15.14
CA PRO A 59 9.38 13.03 -14.87
C PRO A 59 7.98 13.25 -15.46
N GLY A 60 7.64 12.50 -16.51
CA GLY A 60 6.33 12.64 -17.17
C GLY A 60 5.16 12.14 -16.33
N ASN A 61 5.42 11.24 -15.37
CA ASN A 61 4.39 10.70 -14.47
C ASN A 61 4.97 10.54 -13.07
N THR A 62 4.77 11.56 -12.24
CA THR A 62 5.22 11.61 -10.85
C THR A 62 4.52 10.52 -10.01
N GLU A 63 3.25 10.28 -10.27
CA GLU A 63 2.46 9.28 -9.55
C GLU A 63 3.01 7.86 -9.76
N ALA A 64 3.34 7.49 -11.00
CA ALA A 64 3.93 6.19 -11.32
C ALA A 64 5.31 6.02 -10.66
N LEU A 65 6.11 7.09 -10.63
CA LEU A 65 7.40 7.11 -9.96
C LEU A 65 7.23 6.87 -8.45
N VAL A 66 6.36 7.62 -7.79
CA VAL A 66 6.10 7.48 -6.35
C VAL A 66 5.53 6.10 -6.02
N LYS A 67 4.56 5.60 -6.80
CA LYS A 67 3.99 4.24 -6.62
C LYS A 67 5.06 3.17 -6.70
N ARG A 68 5.98 3.27 -7.65
CA ARG A 68 7.09 2.32 -7.80
C ARG A 68 7.98 2.29 -6.56
N TYR A 69 8.34 3.45 -6.02
CA TYR A 69 9.19 3.52 -4.82
C TYR A 69 8.46 3.09 -3.55
N LEU A 70 7.17 3.42 -3.41
CA LEU A 70 6.33 2.93 -2.33
C LEU A 70 6.22 1.38 -2.34
N ALA A 71 6.07 0.79 -3.53
CA ALA A 71 5.99 -0.67 -3.67
C ALA A 71 7.32 -1.38 -3.36
N LEU A 72 8.46 -0.75 -3.67
CA LEU A 72 9.79 -1.29 -3.42
C LEU A 72 10.27 -1.06 -1.97
N HIS A 73 9.59 -0.18 -1.23
CA HIS A 73 10.01 0.13 0.14
C HIS A 73 9.81 -1.07 1.06
N ARG A 74 10.89 -1.48 1.72
CA ARG A 74 10.90 -2.59 2.67
C ARG A 74 10.83 -2.06 4.10
N VAL A 75 9.96 -2.65 4.89
CA VAL A 75 9.88 -2.42 6.33
C VAL A 75 10.22 -3.74 7.03
N GLY A 76 11.43 -3.84 7.56
CA GLY A 76 11.96 -5.10 8.06
C GLY A 76 12.26 -6.09 6.92
N PRO A 77 12.01 -7.39 7.10
CA PRO A 77 12.34 -8.42 6.11
C PRO A 77 11.39 -8.44 4.90
N LEU A 78 10.21 -7.80 4.99
CA LEU A 78 9.17 -7.86 3.98
C LEU A 78 8.92 -6.49 3.35
N ALA A 79 8.52 -6.48 2.07
CA ALA A 79 8.00 -5.28 1.43
C ALA A 79 6.72 -4.82 2.14
N LEU A 80 6.51 -3.52 2.21
CA LEU A 80 5.35 -2.94 2.89
C LEU A 80 4.01 -3.47 2.32
N TYR A 81 3.97 -3.72 1.01
CA TYR A 81 2.84 -4.34 0.32
C TYR A 81 2.58 -5.78 0.80
N SER A 82 3.63 -6.56 1.06
CA SER A 82 3.51 -7.98 1.47
C SER A 82 2.84 -8.14 2.83
N TRP A 83 2.93 -7.17 3.72
CA TRP A 83 2.23 -7.20 5.01
C TRP A 83 0.70 -7.14 4.83
N LYS A 84 0.22 -6.40 3.84
CA LYS A 84 -1.21 -6.35 3.50
C LYS A 84 -1.68 -7.68 2.91
N GLU A 85 -0.90 -8.23 1.97
CA GLU A 85 -1.21 -9.51 1.32
C GLU A 85 -1.17 -10.68 2.31
N ALA A 86 -0.28 -10.65 3.30
CA ALA A 86 -0.21 -11.66 4.36
C ALA A 86 -1.54 -11.75 5.13
N GLY A 87 -2.21 -10.62 5.41
CA GLY A 87 -3.53 -10.62 6.04
C GLY A 87 -4.59 -11.32 5.19
N ASN A 88 -4.62 -11.05 3.89
CA ASN A 88 -5.54 -11.70 2.95
C ASN A 88 -5.25 -13.20 2.81
N PHE A 89 -3.98 -13.57 2.77
CA PHE A 89 -3.55 -14.97 2.72
C PHE A 89 -3.98 -15.72 3.98
N MET A 90 -3.77 -15.14 5.17
CA MET A 90 -4.18 -15.75 6.44
C MET A 90 -5.69 -15.93 6.53
N MET A 91 -6.48 -14.97 6.02
CA MET A 91 -7.93 -15.12 5.92
C MET A 91 -8.32 -16.34 5.07
N GLY A 92 -7.73 -16.50 3.91
CA GLY A 92 -7.96 -17.65 3.04
C GLY A 92 -7.53 -18.97 3.70
N ALA A 93 -6.39 -18.99 4.37
CA ALA A 93 -5.86 -20.16 5.06
C ALA A 93 -6.77 -20.59 6.23
N VAL A 94 -7.31 -19.65 7.03
CA VAL A 94 -8.26 -19.95 8.12
C VAL A 94 -9.55 -20.54 7.57
N MET A 95 -10.10 -19.97 6.49
CA MET A 95 -11.30 -20.48 5.85
C MET A 95 -11.11 -21.91 5.31
N LEU A 96 -9.98 -22.13 4.60
CA LEU A 96 -9.63 -23.46 4.06
C LEU A 96 -9.46 -24.49 5.17
N THR A 97 -8.80 -24.15 6.26
CA THR A 97 -8.59 -25.04 7.41
C THR A 97 -9.94 -25.44 8.05
N GLY A 98 -10.88 -24.48 8.17
CA GLY A 98 -12.23 -24.75 8.65
C GLY A 98 -13.01 -25.72 7.76
N LEU A 99 -12.94 -25.51 6.43
CA LEU A 99 -13.58 -26.39 5.44
C LEU A 99 -12.99 -27.81 5.46
N ILE A 100 -11.67 -27.94 5.40
CA ILE A 100 -10.99 -29.24 5.40
C ILE A 100 -11.35 -30.02 6.68
N ARG A 101 -11.35 -29.35 7.82
CA ARG A 101 -11.69 -29.98 9.09
C ARG A 101 -13.16 -30.42 9.15
N GLY A 102 -14.08 -29.58 8.67
CA GLY A 102 -15.49 -29.92 8.62
C GLY A 102 -15.75 -31.13 7.74
N ILE A 103 -15.14 -31.18 6.54
CA ILE A 103 -15.23 -32.35 5.64
C ILE A 103 -14.63 -33.59 6.28
N TYR A 104 -13.48 -33.52 6.90
CA TYR A 104 -12.83 -34.62 7.57
C TYR A 104 -13.68 -35.17 8.70
N ARG A 105 -14.29 -34.33 9.53
CA ARG A 105 -15.20 -34.75 10.61
C ARG A 105 -16.46 -35.38 10.07
N PHE A 106 -17.03 -34.84 9.03
CA PHE A 106 -18.21 -35.42 8.40
C PHE A 106 -17.95 -36.85 7.91
N GLN A 107 -16.79 -37.08 7.29
CA GLN A 107 -16.40 -38.41 6.80
C GLN A 107 -16.07 -39.41 7.92
N THR A 108 -15.44 -38.96 9.00
CA THR A 108 -14.97 -39.87 10.07
C THR A 108 -16.01 -40.17 11.13
N THR A 109 -16.84 -39.19 11.50
CA THR A 109 -17.72 -39.29 12.65
C THR A 109 -19.22 -39.33 12.26
N MET A 110 -19.54 -39.00 11.00
CA MET A 110 -20.91 -38.81 10.49
C MET A 110 -21.78 -37.84 11.31
N GLN A 111 -21.15 -37.03 12.16
CA GLN A 111 -21.81 -35.99 12.96
C GLN A 111 -21.88 -34.69 12.22
N THR A 112 -23.02 -34.41 11.62
CA THR A 112 -23.27 -33.21 10.83
C THR A 112 -23.12 -31.92 11.66
N ASP A 113 -23.59 -31.92 12.90
CA ASP A 113 -23.57 -30.74 13.77
C ASP A 113 -22.15 -30.28 14.11
N SER A 114 -21.26 -31.21 14.42
CA SER A 114 -19.85 -30.87 14.72
C SER A 114 -19.08 -30.43 13.49
N ALA A 115 -19.37 -30.95 12.31
CA ALA A 115 -18.81 -30.54 11.05
C ALA A 115 -19.24 -29.11 10.67
N LEU A 116 -20.53 -28.79 10.84
CA LEU A 116 -21.08 -27.47 10.62
C LEU A 116 -20.48 -26.42 11.58
N MET A 117 -20.29 -26.79 12.86
CA MET A 117 -19.61 -25.91 13.83
C MET A 117 -18.19 -25.57 13.42
N ASP A 118 -17.40 -26.53 12.94
CA ASP A 118 -16.02 -26.30 12.52
C ASP A 118 -15.93 -25.38 11.29
N ILE A 119 -16.82 -25.56 10.32
CA ILE A 119 -16.95 -24.67 9.14
C ILE A 119 -17.40 -23.28 9.59
N GLY A 120 -18.41 -23.21 10.47
CA GLY A 120 -18.93 -21.95 11.01
C GLY A 120 -17.87 -21.13 11.73
N VAL A 121 -17.08 -21.75 12.59
CA VAL A 121 -15.97 -21.10 13.30
C VAL A 121 -14.94 -20.57 12.30
N GLY A 122 -14.54 -21.36 11.29
CA GLY A 122 -13.61 -20.91 10.25
C GLY A 122 -14.11 -19.68 9.49
N LEU A 123 -15.40 -19.68 9.14
CA LEU A 123 -16.05 -18.59 8.44
C LEU A 123 -16.13 -17.30 9.29
N VAL A 124 -16.52 -17.43 10.56
CA VAL A 124 -16.59 -16.30 11.49
C VAL A 124 -15.21 -15.67 11.71
N LEU A 125 -14.18 -16.49 11.91
CA LEU A 125 -12.80 -16.00 12.07
C LEU A 125 -12.29 -15.32 10.79
N ALA A 126 -12.56 -15.89 9.61
CA ALA A 126 -12.18 -15.28 8.32
C ALA A 126 -12.92 -13.95 8.08
N LEU A 127 -14.21 -13.87 8.39
CA LEU A 127 -14.97 -12.61 8.32
C LEU A 127 -14.44 -11.57 9.31
N GLY A 128 -14.10 -11.98 10.53
CA GLY A 128 -13.46 -11.10 11.52
C GLY A 128 -12.17 -10.49 11.00
N LEU A 129 -11.28 -11.29 10.39
CA LEU A 129 -10.06 -10.80 9.76
C LEU A 129 -10.34 -9.81 8.62
N ARG A 130 -11.33 -10.10 7.78
CA ARG A 130 -11.73 -9.20 6.68
C ARG A 130 -12.26 -7.86 7.18
N LEU A 131 -13.11 -7.87 8.19
CA LEU A 131 -13.64 -6.67 8.82
C LEU A 131 -12.54 -5.83 9.46
N THR A 132 -11.61 -6.46 10.16
CA THR A 132 -10.45 -5.79 10.77
C THR A 132 -9.60 -5.09 9.69
N GLY A 133 -9.33 -5.75 8.57
CA GLY A 133 -8.61 -5.14 7.44
C GLY A 133 -9.30 -3.88 6.88
N LYS A 134 -10.64 -3.89 6.78
CA LYS A 134 -11.44 -2.73 6.36
C LYS A 134 -11.46 -1.61 7.39
N ILE A 135 -11.64 -1.95 8.68
CA ILE A 135 -11.66 -0.97 9.78
C ILE A 135 -10.33 -0.23 9.86
N PHE A 136 -9.21 -0.92 9.66
CA PHE A 136 -7.89 -0.30 9.71
C PHE A 136 -7.58 0.61 8.52
N SER A 137 -8.40 0.60 7.47
CA SER A 137 -8.36 1.54 6.34
C SER A 137 -6.95 1.76 5.75
N VAL A 138 -6.13 0.71 5.69
CA VAL A 138 -4.74 0.79 5.17
C VAL A 138 -4.72 1.35 3.74
N GLU A 139 -5.73 1.03 2.94
CA GLU A 139 -5.88 1.55 1.57
C GLU A 139 -6.02 3.08 1.55
N ARG A 140 -6.83 3.61 2.46
CA ARG A 140 -6.98 5.07 2.60
C ARG A 140 -5.67 5.75 2.98
N LEU A 141 -4.90 5.15 3.90
CA LEU A 141 -3.59 5.68 4.29
C LEU A 141 -2.59 5.63 3.12
N GLN A 142 -2.62 4.58 2.29
CA GLN A 142 -1.81 4.51 1.07
C GLN A 142 -2.12 5.64 0.11
N VAL A 143 -3.39 5.91 -0.16
CA VAL A 143 -3.83 7.00 -1.06
C VAL A 143 -3.43 8.36 -0.49
N ILE A 144 -3.63 8.59 0.80
CA ILE A 144 -3.22 9.84 1.46
C ILE A 144 -1.71 10.04 1.35
N THR A 145 -0.92 9.00 1.61
CA THR A 145 0.55 9.04 1.50
C THR A 145 0.98 9.37 0.07
N LEU A 146 0.41 8.68 -0.91
CA LEU A 146 0.71 8.89 -2.32
C LEU A 146 0.42 10.33 -2.74
N ASN A 147 -0.80 10.80 -2.45
CA ASN A 147 -1.23 12.14 -2.83
C ASN A 147 -0.37 13.23 -2.16
N ALA A 148 -0.05 13.07 -0.87
CA ALA A 148 0.81 14.02 -0.16
C ALA A 148 2.22 14.11 -0.76
N ILE A 149 2.82 12.98 -1.14
CA ILE A 149 4.14 12.97 -1.78
C ILE A 149 4.06 13.58 -3.18
N CYS A 150 3.05 13.22 -3.99
CA CYS A 150 2.88 13.78 -5.33
C CYS A 150 2.64 15.29 -5.28
N ASP A 151 1.79 15.76 -4.38
CA ASP A 151 1.51 17.18 -4.19
C ASP A 151 2.78 17.97 -3.85
N TYR A 152 3.59 17.47 -2.91
CA TYR A 152 4.86 18.08 -2.59
C TYR A 152 5.84 18.11 -3.77
N LEU A 153 5.95 17.02 -4.53
CA LEU A 153 6.87 16.92 -5.66
C LEU A 153 6.44 17.84 -6.81
N GLU A 154 5.15 17.89 -7.13
CA GLU A 154 4.63 18.63 -8.28
C GLU A 154 4.47 20.13 -8.00
N ASN A 155 3.98 20.47 -6.81
CA ASN A 155 3.67 21.87 -6.49
C ASN A 155 4.85 22.62 -5.86
N TYR A 156 5.61 21.96 -4.99
CA TYR A 156 6.71 22.62 -4.31
C TYR A 156 8.07 22.35 -4.94
N LEU A 157 8.45 21.07 -5.03
CA LEU A 157 9.80 20.70 -5.46
C LEU A 157 10.03 21.00 -6.95
N LYS A 158 9.03 20.73 -7.78
CA LYS A 158 9.07 21.06 -9.22
C LYS A 158 9.24 22.55 -9.43
N SER A 159 8.43 23.39 -8.80
CA SER A 159 8.51 24.85 -8.91
C SER A 159 9.87 25.39 -8.46
N LYS A 160 10.43 24.84 -7.38
CA LYS A 160 11.77 25.19 -6.91
C LYS A 160 12.86 24.82 -7.92
N LEU A 161 12.81 23.60 -8.47
CA LEU A 161 13.79 23.11 -9.44
C LEU A 161 13.66 23.82 -10.79
N ASP A 162 12.45 24.14 -11.24
CA ASP A 162 12.22 24.93 -12.45
C ASP A 162 12.85 26.33 -12.31
N GLY A 163 12.77 26.95 -11.12
CA GLY A 163 13.46 28.22 -10.83
C GLY A 163 14.98 28.09 -10.75
N GLU A 164 15.51 27.01 -10.16
CA GLU A 164 16.94 26.79 -9.96
C GLU A 164 17.68 26.41 -11.26
N TYR A 165 17.02 25.62 -12.12
CA TYR A 165 17.62 25.15 -13.39
C TYR A 165 17.18 25.92 -14.64
N GLY A 166 16.47 27.04 -14.47
CA GLY A 166 16.05 27.88 -15.57
C GLY A 166 14.97 27.28 -16.48
N TYR A 167 14.34 26.21 -16.03
CA TYR A 167 13.18 25.64 -16.70
C TYR A 167 11.90 26.39 -16.26
N GLY A 168 11.94 27.73 -16.25
CA GLY A 168 10.72 28.53 -16.05
C GLY A 168 9.61 28.04 -16.96
N PRO A 169 8.32 28.37 -16.67
CA PRO A 169 7.23 27.97 -17.51
C PRO A 169 7.63 28.36 -18.94
N GLN A 170 7.87 27.35 -19.78
CA GLN A 170 7.85 27.61 -21.21
C GLN A 170 6.42 28.12 -21.43
N THR A 171 6.29 29.42 -21.49
CA THR A 171 5.19 30.04 -22.19
C THR A 171 5.29 29.38 -23.56
N GLU A 172 4.47 28.34 -23.78
CA GLU A 172 4.18 27.87 -25.12
C GLU A 172 3.75 29.12 -25.83
N THR A 173 4.70 29.69 -26.58
CA THR A 173 4.43 30.90 -27.33
C THR A 173 3.26 30.57 -28.22
N PRO A 174 2.19 31.40 -28.23
CA PRO A 174 1.00 31.16 -29.07
C PRO A 174 1.33 30.90 -30.53
N ASP A 175 2.56 31.23 -30.95
CA ASP A 175 3.08 31.02 -32.30
C ASP A 175 3.22 29.57 -32.75
N HIS A 176 3.37 28.62 -31.85
CA HIS A 176 3.41 27.18 -32.23
C HIS A 176 2.07 26.66 -32.66
N TYR A 177 1.00 27.09 -31.99
CA TYR A 177 -0.38 26.76 -32.38
C TYR A 177 -0.84 27.50 -33.64
N ALA A 178 -0.35 28.74 -33.82
CA ALA A 178 -0.68 29.54 -35.02
C ALA A 178 -0.02 28.99 -36.28
N ARG A 179 1.10 28.30 -36.20
CA ARG A 179 1.75 27.63 -37.34
C ARG A 179 1.08 26.29 -37.70
N ALA A 180 0.70 25.50 -36.70
CA ALA A 180 0.00 24.21 -36.91
C ALA A 180 -1.40 24.37 -37.50
N LEU A 181 -2.02 25.54 -37.39
CA LEU A 181 -3.36 25.82 -37.99
C LEU A 181 -3.28 26.40 -39.40
N LYS A 182 -2.08 26.65 -39.94
CA LYS A 182 -1.89 27.20 -41.29
C LYS A 182 -1.34 26.19 -42.31
N GLU A 183 -1.07 24.93 -41.86
CA GLU A 183 -0.81 23.76 -42.70
C GLU A 183 -2.06 22.87 -42.78
#